data_b2fa85bb88aee3acf08bd86cd1901859
#
_entry.id   b2fa85bb88aee3acf08bd86cd1901859
#
_cell.length_a   1.000
_cell.length_b   1.000
_cell.length_c   1.000
_cell.angle_alpha   90.00
_cell.angle_beta   90.00
_cell.angle_gamma   90.00
#
_symmetry.space_group_name_H-M   'P 1'
#
loop_
_entity.id
_entity.type
_entity.pdbx_description
1 polymer ?
#
loop_
_entity_poly.entity_id
_entity_poly.type
_entity_poly.pdbx_seq_one_letter_code
_entity_poly.pdbx_strand_id
1 'polypeptide(L)'
;MEDKDRTEHVFKSIKYHLNKLKDARPEYEFLMIAAQGSQNYNLDLYTEEYKSGVDTVAIVLPPVEDIINNAPFVSETIILGNNEHIDVKDLRQIIELFKKQNIKYLEILFTKFRIINSKYKDEVLELLNNADNIAKLNPKKLVTSSFGMQLEKHKALEHPYEGLKEKIAKYGYDGKQLHHIIRLTHFVNRYIKDLDFRNAMNFEDIDDNIYIMI
;
A
#
# COMPACT_ATOMS: atom_id res chain seq x y z
N MET A 1 19.98 7.14 -5.20
CA MET A 1 19.50 8.30 -4.39
C MET A 1 19.86 8.01 -2.95
N GLU A 2 20.45 8.96 -2.23
CA GLU A 2 20.74 8.77 -0.80
C GLU A 2 19.43 8.56 -0.01
N ASP A 3 19.48 7.85 1.12
CA ASP A 3 18.27 7.52 1.93
C ASP A 3 17.54 8.78 2.42
N LYS A 4 18.27 9.86 2.68
CA LYS A 4 17.71 11.16 3.06
C LYS A 4 16.90 11.78 1.92
N ASP A 5 17.43 11.79 0.71
CA ASP A 5 16.77 12.35 -0.48
C ASP A 5 15.53 11.53 -0.86
N ARG A 6 15.62 10.19 -0.73
CA ARG A 6 14.50 9.26 -0.89
C ARG A 6 13.37 9.58 0.10
N THR A 7 13.73 9.72 1.37
CA THR A 7 12.77 10.02 2.44
C THR A 7 12.06 11.36 2.18
N GLU A 8 12.81 12.41 1.81
CA GLU A 8 12.25 13.72 1.49
C GLU A 8 11.32 13.65 0.28
N HIS A 9 11.71 12.92 -0.77
CA HIS A 9 10.89 12.73 -1.97
C HIS A 9 9.54 12.06 -1.63
N VAL A 10 9.55 10.97 -0.87
CA VAL A 10 8.32 10.25 -0.48
C VAL A 10 7.40 11.16 0.36
N PHE A 11 7.94 11.87 1.35
CA PHE A 11 7.12 12.80 2.15
C PHE A 11 6.57 13.97 1.33
N LYS A 12 7.30 14.47 0.35
CA LYS A 12 6.82 15.51 -0.58
C LYS A 12 5.64 15.00 -1.41
N SER A 13 5.73 13.78 -1.92
CA SER A 13 4.63 13.13 -2.66
C SER A 13 3.41 12.93 -1.75
N ILE A 14 3.56 12.44 -0.52
CA ILE A 14 2.44 12.26 0.41
C ILE A 14 1.76 13.59 0.73
N LYS A 15 2.53 14.68 0.93
CA LYS A 15 1.97 16.01 1.14
C LYS A 15 1.18 16.50 -0.08
N TYR A 16 1.69 16.26 -1.27
CA TYR A 16 1.00 16.59 -2.52
C TYR A 16 -0.31 15.81 -2.63
N HIS A 17 -0.31 14.51 -2.34
CA HIS A 17 -1.50 13.65 -2.33
C HIS A 17 -2.53 14.15 -1.30
N LEU A 18 -2.09 14.51 -0.10
CA LEU A 18 -2.98 15.06 0.92
C LEU A 18 -3.69 16.34 0.46
N ASN A 19 -2.97 17.23 -0.22
CA ASN A 19 -3.57 18.44 -0.78
C ASN A 19 -4.60 18.09 -1.86
N LYS A 20 -4.27 17.16 -2.77
CA LYS A 20 -5.19 16.69 -3.81
C LYS A 20 -6.43 15.99 -3.24
N LEU A 21 -6.29 15.22 -2.15
CA LEU A 21 -7.43 14.65 -1.44
C LEU A 21 -8.34 15.75 -0.88
N LYS A 22 -7.78 16.76 -0.21
CA LYS A 22 -8.54 17.89 0.35
C LYS A 22 -9.25 18.71 -0.73
N ASP A 23 -8.61 18.91 -1.88
CA ASP A 23 -9.21 19.61 -3.01
C ASP A 23 -10.37 18.82 -3.63
N ALA A 24 -10.21 17.50 -3.77
CA ALA A 24 -11.20 16.63 -4.41
C ALA A 24 -12.36 16.25 -3.48
N ARG A 25 -12.11 16.17 -2.18
CA ARG A 25 -13.07 15.71 -1.16
C ARG A 25 -13.01 16.57 0.11
N PRO A 26 -13.39 17.84 0.03
CA PRO A 26 -13.34 18.76 1.17
C PRO A 26 -14.29 18.36 2.31
N GLU A 27 -15.31 17.54 2.03
CA GLU A 27 -16.27 17.02 2.99
C GLU A 27 -15.72 15.91 3.90
N TYR A 28 -14.58 15.29 3.55
CA TYR A 28 -13.99 14.21 4.34
C TYR A 28 -12.92 14.74 5.28
N GLU A 29 -12.98 14.35 6.54
CA GLU A 29 -11.85 14.51 7.47
C GLU A 29 -10.89 13.33 7.31
N PHE A 30 -9.63 13.61 6.94
CA PHE A 30 -8.62 12.55 6.95
C PHE A 30 -8.12 12.28 8.37
N LEU A 31 -7.89 11.00 8.69
CA LEU A 31 -7.23 10.56 9.93
C LEU A 31 -5.73 10.40 9.70
N MET A 32 -5.39 9.66 8.66
CA MET A 32 -4.01 9.38 8.26
C MET A 32 -3.95 9.17 6.75
N ILE A 33 -2.86 9.62 6.14
CA ILE A 33 -2.46 9.24 4.79
C ILE A 33 -1.08 8.61 4.87
N ALA A 34 -0.89 7.45 4.24
CA ALA A 34 0.34 6.66 4.33
C ALA A 34 0.76 6.12 2.97
N ALA A 35 2.07 6.02 2.74
CA ALA A 35 2.60 5.38 1.54
C ALA A 35 2.21 3.90 1.50
N GLN A 36 2.02 3.39 0.28
CA GLN A 36 1.67 2.01 -0.02
C GLN A 36 2.61 1.45 -1.09
N GLY A 37 2.91 0.16 -1.00
CA GLY A 37 3.66 -0.54 -2.05
C GLY A 37 5.18 -0.53 -1.84
N SER A 38 5.94 -0.35 -2.91
CA SER A 38 7.41 -0.59 -2.95
C SER A 38 8.19 0.17 -1.87
N GLN A 39 7.78 1.40 -1.54
CA GLN A 39 8.43 2.23 -0.52
C GLN A 39 8.45 1.57 0.86
N ASN A 40 7.41 0.78 1.17
CA ASN A 40 7.28 0.12 2.47
C ASN A 40 8.16 -1.13 2.60
N TYR A 41 8.67 -1.63 1.48
CA TYR A 41 9.46 -2.85 1.39
C TYR A 41 10.92 -2.59 0.99
N ASN A 42 11.34 -1.34 0.88
CA ASN A 42 12.64 -0.92 0.34
C ASN A 42 12.90 -1.44 -1.08
N LEU A 43 11.85 -1.55 -1.89
CA LEU A 43 11.87 -2.06 -3.27
C LEU A 43 11.59 -0.97 -4.30
N ASP A 44 11.59 0.29 -3.90
CA ASP A 44 11.45 1.44 -4.79
C ASP A 44 12.78 1.77 -5.47
N LEU A 45 12.72 2.06 -6.75
CA LEU A 45 13.87 2.36 -7.58
C LEU A 45 13.87 3.84 -8.00
N TYR A 46 15.04 4.46 -7.91
CA TYR A 46 15.26 5.84 -8.35
C TYR A 46 16.56 5.91 -9.15
N THR A 47 16.44 5.71 -10.45
CA THR A 47 17.53 5.82 -11.42
C THR A 47 17.34 7.06 -12.29
N GLU A 48 18.28 7.37 -13.17
CA GLU A 48 18.12 8.44 -14.15
C GLU A 48 16.98 8.15 -15.14
N GLU A 49 16.77 6.87 -15.48
CA GLU A 49 15.78 6.43 -16.46
C GLU A 49 14.43 6.08 -15.86
N TYR A 50 14.39 5.74 -14.56
CA TYR A 50 13.16 5.28 -13.90
C TYR A 50 13.05 5.80 -12.46
N LYS A 51 11.85 6.26 -12.11
CA LYS A 51 11.50 6.62 -10.72
C LYS A 51 10.22 5.90 -10.32
N SER A 52 10.27 5.19 -9.22
CA SER A 52 9.09 4.59 -8.62
C SER A 52 8.09 5.67 -8.19
N GLY A 53 6.85 5.55 -8.64
CA GLY A 53 5.76 6.39 -8.15
C GLY A 53 5.43 6.08 -6.69
N VAL A 54 4.82 7.05 -6.02
CA VAL A 54 4.38 6.92 -4.62
C VAL A 54 2.87 6.80 -4.59
N ASP A 55 2.35 5.59 -4.40
CA ASP A 55 0.93 5.40 -4.13
C ASP A 55 0.63 5.57 -2.64
N THR A 56 -0.56 6.02 -2.30
CA THR A 56 -0.97 6.23 -0.90
C THR A 56 -2.34 5.65 -0.60
N VAL A 57 -2.54 5.31 0.67
CA VAL A 57 -3.86 5.04 1.26
C VAL A 57 -4.20 6.17 2.21
N ALA A 58 -5.38 6.75 2.04
CA ALA A 58 -5.94 7.74 2.95
C ALA A 58 -7.11 7.12 3.72
N ILE A 59 -7.02 7.13 5.04
CA ILE A 59 -8.13 6.77 5.93
C ILE A 59 -8.90 8.05 6.23
N VAL A 60 -10.21 8.05 5.93
CA VAL A 60 -11.08 9.20 6.10
C VAL A 60 -12.27 8.89 7.01
N LEU A 61 -12.78 9.94 7.67
CA LEU A 61 -14.09 9.96 8.30
C LEU A 61 -15.08 10.59 7.33
N PRO A 62 -16.16 9.91 6.97
CA PRO A 62 -17.24 10.51 6.23
C PRO A 62 -18.01 11.49 7.12
N PRO A 63 -18.91 12.33 6.55
CA PRO A 63 -19.83 13.15 7.33
C PRO A 63 -20.61 12.32 8.37
N VAL A 64 -20.88 12.92 9.52
CA VAL A 64 -21.58 12.24 10.63
C VAL A 64 -22.95 11.73 10.19
N GLU A 65 -23.64 12.48 9.33
CA GLU A 65 -24.91 12.11 8.72
C GLU A 65 -24.85 10.79 7.97
N ASP A 66 -23.76 10.54 7.24
CA ASP A 66 -23.54 9.28 6.50
C ASP A 66 -23.36 8.09 7.46
N ILE A 67 -22.72 8.34 8.60
CA ILE A 67 -22.55 7.31 9.65
C ILE A 67 -23.90 6.97 10.28
N ILE A 68 -24.67 8.00 10.67
CA ILE A 68 -25.98 7.84 11.31
C ILE A 68 -26.97 7.15 10.36
N ASN A 69 -26.97 7.54 9.09
CA ASN A 69 -27.85 6.98 8.07
C ASN A 69 -27.38 5.64 7.50
N ASN A 70 -26.30 5.10 8.04
CA ASN A 70 -25.66 3.87 7.54
C ASN A 70 -25.41 3.89 6.02
N ALA A 71 -24.97 5.05 5.51
CA ALA A 71 -24.62 5.22 4.11
C ALA A 71 -23.52 4.25 3.68
N PRO A 72 -23.43 3.87 2.40
CA PRO A 72 -22.37 3.01 1.88
C PRO A 72 -20.98 3.56 2.23
N PHE A 73 -20.01 2.65 2.42
CA PHE A 73 -18.63 3.04 2.74
C PHE A 73 -18.00 3.81 1.59
N VAL A 74 -17.27 4.86 1.91
CA VAL A 74 -16.42 5.55 0.95
C VAL A 74 -15.27 4.64 0.54
N SER A 75 -15.20 4.32 -0.74
CA SER A 75 -14.14 3.51 -1.32
C SER A 75 -13.91 3.96 -2.76
N GLU A 76 -12.92 4.79 -2.95
CA GLU A 76 -12.57 5.31 -4.27
C GLU A 76 -11.06 5.37 -4.47
N THR A 77 -10.63 5.51 -5.72
CA THR A 77 -9.23 5.74 -6.08
C THR A 77 -9.15 7.04 -6.88
N ILE A 78 -8.41 8.01 -6.37
CA ILE A 78 -8.11 9.25 -7.08
C ILE A 78 -6.82 9.02 -7.87
N ILE A 79 -6.91 9.11 -9.20
CA ILE A 79 -5.76 8.99 -10.12
C ILE A 79 -5.20 10.37 -10.36
N LEU A 80 -3.90 10.55 -10.13
CA LEU A 80 -3.19 11.80 -10.31
C LEU A 80 -2.56 11.89 -11.71
N GLY A 81 -2.22 13.10 -12.16
CA GLY A 81 -1.68 13.33 -13.50
C GLY A 81 -0.33 12.68 -13.80
N ASN A 82 0.40 12.24 -12.75
CA ASN A 82 1.65 11.48 -12.83
C ASN A 82 1.45 9.96 -12.70
N ASN A 83 0.21 9.48 -12.84
CA ASN A 83 -0.22 8.08 -12.65
C ASN A 83 -0.02 7.52 -11.23
N GLU A 84 0.25 8.34 -10.23
CA GLU A 84 0.17 7.95 -8.82
C GLU A 84 -1.28 7.91 -8.36
N HIS A 85 -1.55 7.16 -7.28
CA HIS A 85 -2.91 6.91 -6.82
C HIS A 85 -3.06 7.26 -5.33
N ILE A 86 -4.24 7.79 -5.00
CA ILE A 86 -4.71 7.90 -3.62
C ILE A 86 -5.88 6.93 -3.45
N ASP A 87 -5.68 5.85 -2.71
CA ASP A 87 -6.74 4.91 -2.36
C ASP A 87 -7.47 5.42 -1.11
N VAL A 88 -8.64 6.02 -1.29
CA VAL A 88 -9.43 6.63 -0.21
C VAL A 88 -10.35 5.59 0.39
N LYS A 89 -10.24 5.38 1.69
CA LYS A 89 -11.01 4.38 2.45
C LYS A 89 -11.64 4.99 3.69
N ASP A 90 -12.93 4.77 3.81
CA ASP A 90 -13.70 5.01 5.04
C ASP A 90 -13.12 4.20 6.20
N LEU A 91 -13.04 4.80 7.39
CA LEU A 91 -12.56 4.13 8.59
C LEU A 91 -13.31 2.82 8.87
N ARG A 92 -14.62 2.79 8.66
CA ARG A 92 -15.45 1.59 8.83
C ARG A 92 -15.00 0.46 7.90
N GLN A 93 -14.63 0.80 6.66
CA GLN A 93 -14.12 -0.16 5.68
C GLN A 93 -12.72 -0.63 6.01
N ILE A 94 -11.82 0.26 6.47
CA ILE A 94 -10.45 -0.12 6.87
C ILE A 94 -10.49 -1.16 7.98
N ILE A 95 -11.37 -1.02 8.96
CA ILE A 95 -11.54 -2.01 10.03
C ILE A 95 -11.91 -3.38 9.45
N GLU A 96 -12.83 -3.43 8.49
CA GLU A 96 -13.19 -4.69 7.82
C GLU A 96 -12.03 -5.28 6.99
N LEU A 97 -11.21 -4.43 6.36
CA LEU A 97 -10.02 -4.86 5.62
C LEU A 97 -8.94 -5.41 6.56
N PHE A 98 -8.77 -4.85 7.76
CA PHE A 98 -7.90 -5.42 8.80
C PHE A 98 -8.43 -6.78 9.28
N LYS A 99 -9.72 -6.94 9.55
CA LYS A 99 -10.33 -8.24 9.88
C LYS A 99 -10.18 -9.27 8.76
N LYS A 100 -10.17 -8.82 7.51
CA LYS A 100 -9.89 -9.67 6.34
C LYS A 100 -8.41 -10.02 6.19
N GLN A 101 -7.54 -9.43 7.02
CA GLN A 101 -6.09 -9.62 6.96
C GLN A 101 -5.52 -9.32 5.56
N ASN A 102 -6.01 -8.26 4.94
CA ASN A 102 -5.54 -7.84 3.63
C ASN A 102 -4.20 -7.13 3.78
N ILE A 103 -3.13 -7.76 3.28
CA ILE A 103 -1.74 -7.28 3.39
C ILE A 103 -1.58 -5.85 2.84
N LYS A 104 -2.28 -5.51 1.76
CA LYS A 104 -2.26 -4.18 1.15
C LYS A 104 -2.62 -3.06 2.13
N TYR A 105 -3.55 -3.33 3.05
CA TYR A 105 -3.99 -2.34 4.03
C TYR A 105 -3.30 -2.52 5.38
N LEU A 106 -2.87 -3.73 5.72
CA LEU A 106 -2.09 -3.94 6.95
C LEU A 106 -0.73 -3.22 6.89
N GLU A 107 -0.08 -3.18 5.72
CA GLU A 107 1.25 -2.55 5.58
C GLU A 107 1.27 -1.08 5.98
N ILE A 108 0.14 -0.34 5.86
CA ILE A 108 0.08 1.07 6.25
C ILE A 108 0.23 1.30 7.76
N LEU A 109 -0.03 0.27 8.58
CA LEU A 109 0.20 0.31 10.02
C LEU A 109 1.70 0.27 10.37
N PHE A 110 2.53 -0.26 9.47
CA PHE A 110 3.95 -0.49 9.70
C PHE A 110 4.87 0.50 8.97
N THR A 111 4.38 1.21 7.94
CA THR A 111 5.20 2.17 7.20
C THR A 111 5.66 3.34 8.06
N LYS A 112 6.89 3.81 7.84
CA LYS A 112 7.39 5.07 8.41
C LYS A 112 6.87 6.31 7.65
N PHE A 113 6.42 6.13 6.43
CA PHE A 113 5.98 7.19 5.52
C PHE A 113 4.49 7.48 5.67
N ARG A 114 4.12 8.35 6.63
CA ARG A 114 2.73 8.74 6.89
C ARG A 114 2.61 10.17 7.38
N ILE A 115 1.43 10.75 7.17
CA ILE A 115 1.01 12.02 7.77
C ILE A 115 -0.26 11.73 8.57
N ILE A 116 -0.26 12.09 9.84
CA ILE A 116 -1.39 11.93 10.75
C ILE A 116 -2.03 13.30 10.93
N ASN A 117 -3.35 13.36 10.93
CA ASN A 117 -4.09 14.57 11.29
C ASN A 117 -3.91 14.83 12.80
N SER A 118 -3.42 16.02 13.15
CA SER A 118 -3.16 16.39 14.55
C SER A 118 -4.41 16.31 15.44
N LYS A 119 -5.60 16.50 14.87
CA LYS A 119 -6.88 16.39 15.58
C LYS A 119 -7.16 14.99 16.12
N TYR A 120 -6.69 13.94 15.43
CA TYR A 120 -6.92 12.52 15.73
C TYR A 120 -5.63 11.79 16.07
N LYS A 121 -4.62 12.53 16.53
CA LYS A 121 -3.27 11.99 16.73
C LYS A 121 -3.27 10.84 17.73
N ASP A 122 -3.95 10.99 18.84
CA ASP A 122 -3.91 10.01 19.93
C ASP A 122 -4.63 8.72 19.54
N GLU A 123 -5.76 8.81 18.87
CA GLU A 123 -6.52 7.65 18.37
C GLU A 123 -5.75 6.89 17.28
N VAL A 124 -5.09 7.63 16.38
CA VAL A 124 -4.25 7.01 15.35
C VAL A 124 -3.01 6.37 15.96
N LEU A 125 -2.37 6.99 16.95
CA LEU A 125 -1.24 6.40 17.65
C LEU A 125 -1.64 5.13 18.42
N GLU A 126 -2.81 5.11 19.05
CA GLU A 126 -3.35 3.89 19.68
C GLU A 126 -3.54 2.76 18.66
N LEU A 127 -4.11 3.07 17.49
CA LEU A 127 -4.22 2.11 16.38
C LEU A 127 -2.85 1.57 15.96
N LEU A 128 -1.87 2.45 15.78
CA LEU A 128 -0.52 2.08 15.35
C LEU A 128 0.24 1.27 16.40
N ASN A 129 0.04 1.56 17.70
CA ASN A 129 0.61 0.80 18.80
C ASN A 129 0.04 -0.65 18.87
N ASN A 130 -1.16 -0.85 18.33
CA ASN A 130 -1.79 -2.16 18.21
C ASN A 130 -1.53 -2.87 16.87
N ALA A 131 -0.67 -2.34 16.00
CA ALA A 131 -0.43 -2.86 14.66
C ALA A 131 -0.07 -4.36 14.65
N ASP A 132 0.83 -4.79 15.54
CA ASP A 132 1.26 -6.19 15.63
C ASP A 132 0.11 -7.12 16.06
N ASN A 133 -0.73 -6.69 17.00
CA ASN A 133 -1.91 -7.44 17.41
C ASN A 133 -2.92 -7.56 16.26
N ILE A 134 -3.12 -6.48 15.51
CA ILE A 134 -4.02 -6.45 14.35
C ILE A 134 -3.52 -7.38 13.25
N ALA A 135 -2.21 -7.37 12.95
CA ALA A 135 -1.62 -8.25 11.95
C ALA A 135 -1.64 -9.74 12.34
N LYS A 136 -1.75 -10.03 13.64
CA LYS A 136 -1.82 -11.40 14.21
C LYS A 136 -3.25 -11.88 14.49
N LEU A 137 -4.28 -11.11 14.17
CA LEU A 137 -5.68 -11.50 14.42
C LEU A 137 -6.03 -12.86 13.80
N ASN A 138 -5.55 -13.13 12.60
CA ASN A 138 -5.76 -14.40 11.92
C ASN A 138 -4.63 -14.70 10.92
N PRO A 139 -3.52 -15.30 11.35
CA PRO A 139 -2.38 -15.59 10.48
C PRO A 139 -2.72 -16.46 9.28
N LYS A 140 -3.59 -17.47 9.47
CA LYS A 140 -4.05 -18.32 8.37
C LYS A 140 -4.77 -17.51 7.29
N LYS A 141 -5.63 -16.57 7.70
CA LYS A 141 -6.36 -15.70 6.78
C LYS A 141 -5.43 -14.73 6.05
N LEU A 142 -4.37 -14.22 6.72
CA LEU A 142 -3.36 -13.40 6.09
C LEU A 142 -2.65 -14.15 4.97
N VAL A 143 -2.19 -15.36 5.24
CA VAL A 143 -1.54 -16.21 4.24
C VAL A 143 -2.50 -16.51 3.07
N THR A 144 -3.75 -16.89 3.36
CA THR A 144 -4.75 -17.17 2.31
C THR A 144 -5.07 -15.93 1.47
N SER A 145 -5.18 -14.75 2.09
CA SER A 145 -5.38 -13.47 1.40
C SER A 145 -4.21 -13.15 0.48
N SER A 146 -2.97 -13.37 0.95
CA SER A 146 -1.77 -13.16 0.15
C SER A 146 -1.71 -14.08 -1.06
N PHE A 147 -2.09 -15.36 -0.91
CA PHE A 147 -2.22 -16.29 -2.04
C PHE A 147 -3.28 -15.85 -3.06
N GLY A 148 -4.43 -15.35 -2.58
CA GLY A 148 -5.45 -14.78 -3.47
C GLY A 148 -4.90 -13.64 -4.32
N MET A 149 -4.15 -12.73 -3.71
CA MET A 149 -3.48 -11.63 -4.43
C MET A 149 -2.43 -12.16 -5.43
N GLN A 150 -1.66 -13.19 -5.07
CA GLN A 150 -0.70 -13.81 -6.00
C GLN A 150 -1.41 -14.40 -7.23
N LEU A 151 -2.52 -15.10 -7.04
CA LEU A 151 -3.28 -15.68 -8.15
C LEU A 151 -3.84 -14.61 -9.10
N GLU A 152 -4.28 -13.46 -8.57
CA GLU A 152 -4.67 -12.31 -9.40
C GLU A 152 -3.50 -11.78 -10.23
N LYS A 153 -2.30 -11.67 -9.64
CA LYS A 153 -1.10 -11.23 -10.35
C LYS A 153 -0.64 -12.25 -11.40
N HIS A 154 -0.76 -13.56 -11.14
CA HIS A 154 -0.50 -14.59 -12.13
C HIS A 154 -1.44 -14.49 -13.34
N LYS A 155 -2.74 -14.30 -13.10
CA LYS A 155 -3.70 -14.07 -14.19
C LYS A 155 -3.35 -12.83 -15.01
N ALA A 156 -2.91 -11.76 -14.38
CA ALA A 156 -2.50 -10.55 -15.07
C ALA A 156 -1.20 -10.72 -15.90
N LEU A 157 -0.29 -11.65 -15.51
CA LEU A 157 0.86 -12.03 -16.34
C LEU A 157 0.43 -12.66 -17.66
N GLU A 158 -0.57 -13.57 -17.60
CA GLU A 158 -1.05 -14.35 -18.77
C GLU A 158 -1.99 -13.53 -19.65
N HIS A 159 -2.76 -12.62 -19.05
CA HIS A 159 -3.78 -11.81 -19.72
C HIS A 159 -3.54 -10.32 -19.52
N PRO A 160 -2.56 -9.76 -20.22
CA PRO A 160 -2.23 -8.35 -20.12
C PRO A 160 -3.33 -7.45 -20.68
N TYR A 161 -3.59 -6.35 -20.00
CA TYR A 161 -4.45 -5.31 -20.56
C TYR A 161 -3.75 -4.48 -21.63
N GLU A 162 -4.52 -3.75 -22.43
CA GLU A 162 -4.08 -3.13 -23.70
C GLU A 162 -2.85 -2.22 -23.55
N GLY A 163 -2.73 -1.44 -22.46
CA GLY A 163 -1.61 -0.54 -22.20
C GLY A 163 -0.26 -1.20 -21.95
N LEU A 164 -0.20 -2.55 -21.81
CA LEU A 164 1.03 -3.31 -21.57
C LEU A 164 1.48 -4.15 -22.77
N LYS A 165 0.71 -4.16 -23.87
CA LYS A 165 0.99 -5.01 -25.05
C LYS A 165 2.40 -4.83 -25.59
N GLU A 166 2.89 -3.58 -25.69
CA GLU A 166 4.23 -3.28 -26.20
C GLU A 166 5.33 -3.81 -25.27
N LYS A 167 5.17 -3.64 -23.94
CA LYS A 167 6.14 -4.18 -22.97
C LYS A 167 6.18 -5.70 -22.99
N ILE A 168 5.02 -6.33 -23.08
CA ILE A 168 4.92 -7.79 -23.13
C ILE A 168 5.44 -8.33 -24.45
N ALA A 169 5.17 -7.65 -25.58
CA ALA A 169 5.77 -8.02 -26.86
C ALA A 169 7.31 -7.98 -26.82
N LYS A 170 7.89 -7.05 -26.05
CA LYS A 170 9.35 -6.89 -25.92
C LYS A 170 9.98 -7.90 -24.95
N TYR A 171 9.33 -8.18 -23.80
CA TYR A 171 9.92 -8.93 -22.69
C TYR A 171 9.24 -10.29 -22.43
N GLY A 172 8.10 -10.57 -23.09
CA GLY A 172 7.34 -11.80 -22.92
C GLY A 172 6.38 -11.81 -21.73
N TYR A 173 6.47 -10.82 -20.82
CA TYR A 173 5.63 -10.74 -19.61
C TYR A 173 5.61 -9.32 -19.03
N ASP A 174 4.66 -9.07 -18.10
CA ASP A 174 4.65 -7.84 -17.28
C ASP A 174 5.55 -7.99 -16.05
N GLY A 175 6.73 -7.39 -16.08
CA GLY A 175 7.68 -7.41 -14.97
C GLY A 175 7.11 -6.89 -13.65
N LYS A 176 6.20 -5.91 -13.68
CA LYS A 176 5.56 -5.38 -12.46
C LYS A 176 4.71 -6.45 -11.77
N GLN A 177 3.97 -7.27 -12.51
CA GLN A 177 3.18 -8.35 -11.92
C GLN A 177 4.07 -9.45 -11.36
N LEU A 178 5.14 -9.81 -12.08
CA LEU A 178 6.13 -10.77 -11.59
C LEU A 178 6.77 -10.30 -10.28
N HIS A 179 7.18 -9.03 -10.21
CA HIS A 179 7.71 -8.44 -8.98
C HIS A 179 6.71 -8.57 -7.82
N HIS A 180 5.43 -8.28 -8.04
CA HIS A 180 4.42 -8.44 -7.00
C HIS A 180 4.28 -9.89 -6.52
N ILE A 181 4.35 -10.87 -7.42
CA ILE A 181 4.28 -12.30 -7.08
C ILE A 181 5.49 -12.69 -6.21
N ILE A 182 6.70 -12.32 -6.63
CA ILE A 182 7.94 -12.60 -5.89
C ILE A 182 7.88 -11.97 -4.50
N ARG A 183 7.53 -10.69 -4.41
CA ARG A 183 7.39 -9.98 -3.14
C ARG A 183 6.43 -10.67 -2.18
N LEU A 184 5.22 -11.03 -2.65
CA LEU A 184 4.23 -11.71 -1.83
C LEU A 184 4.70 -13.10 -1.38
N THR A 185 5.40 -13.84 -2.24
CA THR A 185 5.99 -15.13 -1.90
C THR A 185 7.02 -14.99 -0.79
N HIS A 186 7.95 -14.05 -0.91
CA HIS A 186 8.96 -13.78 0.11
C HIS A 186 8.32 -13.30 1.42
N PHE A 187 7.36 -12.40 1.34
CA PHE A 187 6.62 -11.94 2.52
C PHE A 187 5.99 -13.11 3.28
N VAL A 188 5.22 -13.98 2.59
CA VAL A 188 4.56 -15.13 3.23
C VAL A 188 5.58 -16.08 3.83
N ASN A 189 6.66 -16.42 3.09
CA ASN A 189 7.71 -17.32 3.58
C ASN A 189 8.43 -16.80 4.84
N ARG A 190 8.55 -15.49 5.00
CA ARG A 190 9.09 -14.88 6.22
C ARG A 190 8.03 -14.86 7.32
N TYR A 191 6.82 -14.39 7.01
CA TYR A 191 5.75 -14.26 8.00
C TYR A 191 5.40 -15.57 8.69
N ILE A 192 5.38 -16.71 7.98
CA ILE A 192 5.04 -18.01 8.58
C ILE A 192 6.10 -18.52 9.57
N LYS A 193 7.32 -17.97 9.58
CA LYS A 193 8.41 -18.42 10.49
C LYS A 193 8.23 -17.92 11.90
N ASP A 194 7.85 -16.65 12.06
CA ASP A 194 7.82 -15.97 13.37
C ASP A 194 6.53 -15.16 13.60
N LEU A 195 5.64 -15.09 12.61
CA LEU A 195 4.42 -14.30 12.62
C LEU A 195 4.69 -12.79 12.87
N ASP A 196 5.87 -12.31 12.48
CA ASP A 196 6.25 -10.91 12.56
C ASP A 196 6.05 -10.20 11.22
N PHE A 197 5.08 -9.28 11.19
CA PHE A 197 4.74 -8.55 9.97
C PHE A 197 5.85 -7.57 9.55
N ARG A 198 6.55 -6.93 10.51
CA ARG A 198 7.65 -6.00 10.21
C ARG A 198 8.83 -6.74 9.61
N ASN A 199 9.21 -7.87 10.22
CA ASN A 199 10.28 -8.71 9.71
C ASN A 199 9.93 -9.23 8.30
N ALA A 200 8.68 -9.63 8.09
CA ALA A 200 8.21 -10.08 6.78
C ALA A 200 8.24 -8.98 5.71
N MET A 201 8.11 -7.70 6.09
CA MET A 201 8.23 -6.54 5.19
C MET A 201 9.67 -6.10 4.92
N ASN A 202 10.65 -6.52 5.72
CA ASN A 202 12.04 -6.12 5.53
C ASN A 202 12.71 -6.93 4.42
N PHE A 203 13.07 -6.27 3.33
CA PHE A 203 13.69 -6.87 2.15
C PHE A 203 15.15 -6.44 1.95
N GLU A 204 15.77 -5.79 2.95
CA GLU A 204 17.16 -5.32 2.89
C GLU A 204 18.19 -6.44 2.73
N ASP A 205 17.86 -7.67 3.10
CA ASP A 205 18.71 -8.86 3.03
C ASP A 205 18.50 -9.70 1.76
N ILE A 206 17.64 -9.25 0.85
CA ILE A 206 17.44 -9.93 -0.44
C ILE A 206 18.41 -9.37 -1.45
N ASP A 207 19.13 -10.27 -2.13
CA ASP A 207 20.04 -9.91 -3.21
C ASP A 207 19.30 -9.04 -4.26
N ASP A 208 19.76 -7.80 -4.43
CA ASP A 208 19.21 -6.84 -5.38
C ASP A 208 19.14 -7.39 -6.82
N ASN A 209 19.98 -8.37 -7.16
CA ASN A 209 19.97 -9.00 -8.47
C ASN A 209 18.66 -9.73 -8.80
N ILE A 210 17.85 -10.11 -7.81
CA ILE A 210 16.53 -10.73 -8.04
C ILE A 210 15.53 -9.69 -8.54
N TYR A 211 15.71 -8.41 -8.21
CA TYR A 211 14.78 -7.32 -8.52
C TYR A 211 15.20 -6.44 -9.69
N ILE A 212 16.49 -6.44 -10.04
CA ILE A 212 17.04 -5.67 -11.18
C ILE A 212 16.72 -6.34 -12.54
N MET A 213 16.35 -7.62 -12.56
CA MET A 213 15.96 -8.33 -13.78
C MET A 213 14.54 -8.05 -14.26
N ILE A 214 13.85 -7.05 -13.68
CA ILE A 214 12.47 -6.64 -13.97
C ILE A 214 12.44 -5.20 -14.49
#